data_6535e8b9adbef17bf5f8336e13d648cf
#
_entry.id   6535e8b9adbef17bf5f8336e13d648cf
#
_cell.length_a   1.000
_cell.length_b   1.000
_cell.length_c   1.000
_cell.angle_alpha   90.00
_cell.angle_beta   90.00
_cell.angle_gamma   90.00
#
_symmetry.space_group_name_H-M   'P 1'
#
loop_
_entity.id
_entity.type
_entity.pdbx_description
1 polymer ?
#
loop_
_entity_poly.entity_id
_entity_poly.type
_entity_poly.pdbx_seq_one_letter_code
_entity_poly.pdbx_strand_id
1 'polypeptide(L)'
;GIQEEEQPKNETFFVEKPQNYVKALPQTNLEIDSIKKLNQNAYLQLGMIYKESFKNYALAQDRLEHLIRLNPPSEIAAPSLYHLYKINQNVMPQKAKGYFDQIVGNHPESPYAKILTNPEEFGQSDIQTPEYVYQSLVKIYQNADFDQFEEKAESFHVLLSGTSFQSKYDLLMANFEGRLKGRQQWEKALKNITLKYPESPEAIKAQEMMELIKGTDSIADHQKTYLNYKWIFTFEVKDTATIKKIRGELQEALEETSNTRWFLSEDRFDQNQIYLVMHGIRNRRKLNDWKKRFDGHENEILSTNNFVVLSADYKKMLLDKIHITNEKQ
;
A
#
# COMPACT_ATOMS: atom_id res chain seq x y z
N GLY A 1 -10.66 -71.72 2.96
CA GLY A 1 -10.94 -70.31 3.05
C GLY A 1 -10.64 -69.67 1.71
N ILE A 2 -11.69 -69.39 0.98
CA ILE A 2 -11.62 -68.67 -0.30
C ILE A 2 -11.61 -67.19 0.06
N GLN A 3 -10.55 -66.47 -0.32
CA GLN A 3 -10.47 -65.01 -0.24
C GLN A 3 -11.27 -64.43 -1.42
N GLU A 4 -12.34 -63.72 -1.12
CA GLU A 4 -13.04 -62.89 -2.08
C GLU A 4 -12.15 -61.68 -2.42
N GLU A 5 -11.74 -61.58 -3.68
CA GLU A 5 -11.11 -60.38 -4.24
C GLU A 5 -12.18 -59.28 -4.33
N GLU A 6 -11.97 -58.20 -3.58
CA GLU A 6 -12.74 -56.97 -3.73
C GLU A 6 -12.46 -56.36 -5.12
N GLN A 7 -13.50 -56.32 -5.95
CA GLN A 7 -13.44 -55.55 -7.21
C GLN A 7 -13.34 -54.07 -6.94
N PRO A 8 -12.55 -53.31 -7.72
CA PRO A 8 -12.42 -51.85 -7.54
C PRO A 8 -13.78 -51.19 -7.79
N LYS A 9 -14.24 -50.40 -6.82
CA LYS A 9 -15.44 -49.58 -6.94
C LYS A 9 -15.29 -48.66 -8.16
N ASN A 10 -16.17 -48.84 -9.15
CA ASN A 10 -16.34 -47.91 -10.25
C ASN A 10 -16.52 -46.48 -9.71
N GLU A 11 -15.53 -45.63 -9.90
CA GLU A 11 -15.69 -44.17 -9.80
C GLU A 11 -16.72 -43.78 -10.86
N THR A 12 -17.96 -43.58 -10.43
CA THR A 12 -18.98 -42.93 -11.24
C THR A 12 -18.52 -41.51 -11.50
N PHE A 13 -17.91 -41.25 -12.67
CA PHE A 13 -17.75 -39.90 -13.20
C PHE A 13 -19.15 -39.30 -13.25
N PHE A 14 -19.45 -38.38 -12.36
CA PHE A 14 -20.63 -37.54 -12.42
C PHE A 14 -20.49 -36.67 -13.67
N VAL A 15 -20.99 -37.10 -14.79
CA VAL A 15 -21.20 -36.30 -15.98
C VAL A 15 -22.25 -35.26 -15.59
N GLU A 16 -21.84 -34.07 -15.24
CA GLU A 16 -22.75 -32.94 -15.00
C GLU A 16 -23.66 -32.76 -16.22
N LYS A 17 -24.96 -32.59 -15.96
CA LYS A 17 -25.92 -32.36 -17.04
C LYS A 17 -25.54 -31.15 -17.85
N PRO A 18 -25.60 -31.15 -19.20
CA PRO A 18 -25.23 -29.99 -20.04
C PRO A 18 -25.86 -28.66 -19.60
N GLN A 19 -27.03 -28.71 -19.00
CA GLN A 19 -27.75 -27.56 -18.43
C GLN A 19 -27.01 -26.89 -17.29
N ASN A 20 -26.17 -27.59 -16.54
CA ASN A 20 -25.38 -27.00 -15.45
C ASN A 20 -24.21 -26.18 -16.01
N TYR A 21 -23.61 -26.60 -17.12
CA TYR A 21 -22.59 -25.84 -17.82
C TYR A 21 -23.15 -24.51 -18.41
N VAL A 22 -24.37 -24.58 -18.97
CA VAL A 22 -25.06 -23.41 -19.51
C VAL A 22 -25.37 -22.38 -18.41
N LYS A 23 -25.78 -22.85 -17.21
CA LYS A 23 -26.04 -21.99 -16.05
C LYS A 23 -24.77 -21.31 -15.49
N ALA A 24 -23.60 -21.93 -15.68
CA ALA A 24 -22.32 -21.40 -15.24
C ALA A 24 -21.76 -20.36 -16.22
N LEU A 25 -22.35 -20.19 -17.41
CA LEU A 25 -21.94 -19.15 -18.34
C LEU A 25 -22.37 -17.76 -17.85
N PRO A 26 -21.55 -16.73 -18.08
CA PRO A 26 -21.90 -15.37 -17.71
C PRO A 26 -23.19 -14.93 -18.42
N GLN A 27 -24.14 -14.43 -17.64
CA GLN A 27 -25.47 -14.04 -18.13
C GLN A 27 -25.60 -12.53 -18.35
N THR A 28 -24.73 -11.75 -17.73
CA THR A 28 -24.76 -10.28 -17.79
C THR A 28 -23.53 -9.71 -18.48
N ASN A 29 -23.65 -8.54 -19.09
CA ASN A 29 -22.51 -7.83 -19.66
C ASN A 29 -21.42 -7.55 -18.61
N LEU A 30 -21.81 -7.28 -17.37
CA LEU A 30 -20.88 -7.04 -16.27
C LEU A 30 -20.01 -8.28 -15.97
N GLU A 31 -20.61 -9.45 -15.95
CA GLU A 31 -19.90 -10.74 -15.76
C GLU A 31 -18.96 -11.01 -16.93
N ILE A 32 -19.43 -10.77 -18.16
CA ILE A 32 -18.62 -10.93 -19.38
C ILE A 32 -17.40 -10.00 -19.34
N ASP A 33 -17.59 -8.73 -18.98
CA ASP A 33 -16.50 -7.75 -18.91
C ASP A 33 -15.52 -8.08 -17.78
N SER A 34 -16.01 -8.60 -16.65
CA SER A 34 -15.16 -9.07 -15.57
C SER A 34 -14.28 -10.25 -16.00
N ILE A 35 -14.85 -11.22 -16.72
CA ILE A 35 -14.11 -12.37 -17.25
C ILE A 35 -13.11 -11.94 -18.32
N LYS A 36 -13.49 -11.01 -19.22
CA LYS A 36 -12.56 -10.43 -20.19
C LYS A 36 -11.37 -9.78 -19.50
N LYS A 37 -11.61 -8.96 -18.47
CA LYS A 37 -10.54 -8.30 -17.71
C LYS A 37 -9.63 -9.30 -17.01
N LEU A 38 -10.18 -10.36 -16.40
CA LEU A 38 -9.39 -11.44 -15.81
C LEU A 38 -8.53 -12.16 -16.85
N ASN A 39 -9.09 -12.49 -18.00
CA ASN A 39 -8.37 -13.12 -19.10
C ASN A 39 -7.24 -12.23 -19.63
N GLN A 40 -7.50 -10.94 -19.84
CA GLN A 40 -6.50 -9.96 -20.27
C GLN A 40 -5.36 -9.82 -19.26
N ASN A 41 -5.68 -9.75 -17.94
CA ASN A 41 -4.67 -9.75 -16.89
C ASN A 41 -3.84 -11.04 -16.88
N ALA A 42 -4.47 -12.20 -17.10
CA ALA A 42 -3.75 -13.47 -17.17
C ALA A 42 -2.74 -13.51 -18.34
N TYR A 43 -3.11 -12.97 -19.52
CA TYR A 43 -2.17 -12.83 -20.64
C TYR A 43 -1.01 -11.88 -20.35
N LEU A 44 -1.26 -10.75 -19.67
CA LEU A 44 -0.20 -9.85 -19.22
C LEU A 44 0.77 -10.58 -18.28
N GLN A 45 0.25 -11.23 -17.24
CA GLN A 45 1.08 -11.98 -16.29
C GLN A 45 1.86 -13.10 -16.97
N LEU A 46 1.23 -13.86 -17.87
CA LEU A 46 1.89 -14.93 -18.61
C LEU A 46 3.03 -14.38 -19.50
N GLY A 47 2.80 -13.26 -20.20
CA GLY A 47 3.83 -12.57 -20.96
C GLY A 47 5.01 -12.15 -20.09
N MET A 48 4.73 -11.64 -18.88
CA MET A 48 5.75 -11.25 -17.93
C MET A 48 6.53 -12.44 -17.36
N ILE A 49 5.87 -13.55 -17.03
CA ILE A 49 6.52 -14.79 -16.58
C ILE A 49 7.50 -15.30 -17.66
N TYR A 50 7.07 -15.36 -18.92
CA TYR A 50 7.96 -15.75 -20.00
C TYR A 50 9.15 -14.79 -20.15
N LYS A 51 8.93 -13.48 -20.02
CA LYS A 51 9.99 -12.48 -20.13
C LYS A 51 10.98 -12.56 -18.96
N GLU A 52 10.48 -12.57 -17.71
CA GLU A 52 11.31 -12.37 -16.53
C GLU A 52 11.82 -13.69 -15.92
N SER A 53 10.98 -14.72 -15.84
CA SER A 53 11.34 -16.00 -15.22
C SER A 53 12.02 -16.95 -16.21
N PHE A 54 11.40 -17.13 -17.37
CA PHE A 54 11.92 -18.07 -18.38
C PHE A 54 12.91 -17.42 -19.37
N LYS A 55 13.01 -16.08 -19.39
CA LYS A 55 13.81 -15.32 -20.38
C LYS A 55 13.47 -15.71 -21.84
N ASN A 56 12.27 -16.21 -22.07
CA ASN A 56 11.77 -16.59 -23.38
C ASN A 56 11.03 -15.40 -24.02
N TYR A 57 11.81 -14.50 -24.62
CA TYR A 57 11.29 -13.26 -25.20
C TYR A 57 10.34 -13.50 -26.38
N ALA A 58 10.49 -14.61 -27.12
CA ALA A 58 9.60 -14.93 -28.24
C ALA A 58 8.19 -15.27 -27.74
N LEU A 59 8.06 -16.13 -26.74
CA LEU A 59 6.75 -16.46 -26.14
C LEU A 59 6.18 -15.26 -25.38
N ALA A 60 7.01 -14.49 -24.68
CA ALA A 60 6.57 -13.26 -24.03
C ALA A 60 5.92 -12.30 -25.04
N GLN A 61 6.62 -12.07 -26.16
CA GLN A 61 6.11 -11.20 -27.22
C GLN A 61 4.80 -11.72 -27.82
N ASP A 62 4.71 -13.02 -28.11
CA ASP A 62 3.49 -13.62 -28.67
C ASP A 62 2.29 -13.41 -27.73
N ARG A 63 2.45 -13.65 -26.44
CA ARG A 63 1.38 -13.48 -25.44
C ARG A 63 0.97 -12.02 -25.27
N LEU A 64 1.92 -11.10 -25.22
CA LEU A 64 1.64 -9.67 -25.08
C LEU A 64 1.01 -9.10 -26.37
N GLU A 65 1.46 -9.50 -27.56
CA GLU A 65 0.84 -9.10 -28.82
C GLU A 65 -0.58 -9.66 -28.96
N HIS A 66 -0.80 -10.91 -28.51
CA HIS A 66 -2.14 -11.48 -28.47
C HIS A 66 -3.05 -10.65 -27.55
N LEU A 67 -2.55 -10.26 -26.39
CA LEU A 67 -3.27 -9.40 -25.46
C LEU A 67 -3.65 -8.06 -26.09
N ILE A 68 -2.74 -7.38 -26.79
CA ILE A 68 -3.04 -6.11 -27.45
C ILE A 68 -4.15 -6.26 -28.50
N ARG A 69 -4.19 -7.40 -29.23
CA ARG A 69 -5.28 -7.68 -30.19
C ARG A 69 -6.67 -7.84 -29.55
N LEU A 70 -6.73 -8.12 -28.23
CA LEU A 70 -7.98 -8.17 -27.48
C LEU A 70 -8.50 -6.80 -27.04
N ASN A 71 -7.89 -5.70 -27.49
CA ASN A 71 -8.24 -4.32 -27.14
C ASN A 71 -8.43 -4.14 -25.62
N PRO A 72 -7.39 -4.40 -24.80
CA PRO A 72 -7.49 -4.22 -23.38
C PRO A 72 -7.63 -2.74 -23.00
N PRO A 73 -8.19 -2.43 -21.82
CA PRO A 73 -8.22 -1.07 -21.29
C PRO A 73 -6.79 -0.54 -21.07
N SER A 74 -6.65 0.79 -20.93
CA SER A 74 -5.36 1.47 -20.87
C SER A 74 -4.45 0.94 -19.78
N GLU A 75 -5.03 0.56 -18.61
CA GLU A 75 -4.29 0.01 -17.47
C GLU A 75 -3.60 -1.33 -17.78
N ILE A 76 -4.06 -2.05 -18.80
CA ILE A 76 -3.50 -3.33 -19.25
C ILE A 76 -2.72 -3.15 -20.57
N ALA A 77 -3.21 -2.28 -21.47
CA ALA A 77 -2.58 -2.02 -22.77
C ALA A 77 -1.20 -1.35 -22.62
N ALA A 78 -1.11 -0.27 -21.84
CA ALA A 78 0.10 0.51 -21.72
C ALA A 78 1.30 -0.30 -21.14
N PRO A 79 1.16 -1.07 -20.04
CA PRO A 79 2.23 -1.96 -19.58
C PRO A 79 2.61 -3.02 -20.61
N SER A 80 1.63 -3.60 -21.31
CA SER A 80 1.89 -4.62 -22.33
C SER A 80 2.73 -4.08 -23.48
N LEU A 81 2.37 -2.92 -24.00
CA LEU A 81 3.10 -2.21 -25.06
C LEU A 81 4.51 -1.81 -24.59
N TYR A 82 4.64 -1.34 -23.35
CA TYR A 82 5.95 -1.00 -22.78
C TYR A 82 6.89 -2.21 -22.72
N HIS A 83 6.39 -3.35 -22.28
CA HIS A 83 7.20 -4.58 -22.25
C HIS A 83 7.53 -5.09 -23.64
N LEU A 84 6.62 -4.97 -24.62
CA LEU A 84 6.89 -5.22 -26.02
C LEU A 84 7.96 -4.28 -26.59
N TYR A 85 7.91 -2.99 -26.26
CA TYR A 85 8.95 -2.02 -26.58
C TYR A 85 10.30 -2.47 -26.01
N LYS A 86 10.37 -2.79 -24.71
CA LYS A 86 11.62 -3.22 -24.05
C LYS A 86 12.20 -4.51 -24.61
N ILE A 87 11.36 -5.49 -24.99
CA ILE A 87 11.80 -6.74 -25.62
C ILE A 87 12.46 -6.45 -26.98
N ASN A 88 11.90 -5.51 -27.75
CA ASN A 88 12.32 -5.25 -29.13
C ASN A 88 13.36 -4.13 -29.25
N GLN A 89 13.59 -3.34 -28.21
CA GLN A 89 14.41 -2.12 -28.24
C GLN A 89 15.79 -2.32 -28.89
N ASN A 90 16.46 -3.42 -28.58
CA ASN A 90 17.80 -3.72 -29.09
C ASN A 90 17.81 -4.71 -30.27
N VAL A 91 16.74 -5.47 -30.49
CA VAL A 91 16.68 -6.55 -31.48
C VAL A 91 15.96 -6.12 -32.76
N MET A 92 14.86 -5.40 -32.62
CA MET A 92 14.02 -4.91 -33.71
C MET A 92 13.61 -3.44 -33.49
N PRO A 93 14.51 -2.46 -33.68
CA PRO A 93 14.27 -1.06 -33.32
C PRO A 93 13.02 -0.45 -34.00
N GLN A 94 12.74 -0.84 -35.24
CA GLN A 94 11.55 -0.32 -35.94
C GLN A 94 10.26 -0.83 -35.33
N LYS A 95 10.23 -2.09 -34.89
CA LYS A 95 9.08 -2.68 -34.21
C LYS A 95 8.90 -2.05 -32.80
N ALA A 96 10.00 -1.84 -32.09
CA ALA A 96 10.03 -1.12 -30.84
C ALA A 96 9.46 0.30 -30.99
N LYS A 97 9.88 1.03 -32.05
CA LYS A 97 9.32 2.35 -32.33
C LYS A 97 7.80 2.31 -32.51
N GLY A 98 7.26 1.29 -33.20
CA GLY A 98 5.83 1.13 -33.36
C GLY A 98 5.08 0.96 -32.01
N TYR A 99 5.66 0.26 -31.07
CA TYR A 99 5.08 0.16 -29.71
C TYR A 99 5.21 1.47 -28.92
N PHE A 100 6.36 2.15 -29.03
CA PHE A 100 6.55 3.48 -28.46
C PHE A 100 5.48 4.47 -28.96
N ASP A 101 5.29 4.55 -30.27
CA ASP A 101 4.31 5.45 -30.90
C ASP A 101 2.87 5.12 -30.43
N GLN A 102 2.55 3.83 -30.25
CA GLN A 102 1.25 3.42 -29.70
C GLN A 102 1.07 3.83 -28.23
N ILE A 103 2.10 3.72 -27.40
CA ILE A 103 2.03 4.12 -25.99
C ILE A 103 1.79 5.63 -25.90
N VAL A 104 2.62 6.42 -26.57
CA VAL A 104 2.56 7.88 -26.51
C VAL A 104 1.29 8.42 -27.17
N GLY A 105 0.86 7.81 -28.29
CA GLY A 105 -0.32 8.27 -29.03
C GLY A 105 -1.65 7.86 -28.39
N ASN A 106 -1.75 6.62 -27.90
CA ASN A 106 -3.02 6.08 -27.42
C ASN A 106 -3.17 6.14 -25.88
N HIS A 107 -2.04 6.25 -25.15
CA HIS A 107 -2.01 6.22 -23.69
C HIS A 107 -1.10 7.34 -23.12
N PRO A 108 -1.25 8.61 -23.55
CA PRO A 108 -0.32 9.70 -23.20
C PRO A 108 -0.26 9.98 -21.71
N GLU A 109 -1.37 9.77 -20.97
CA GLU A 109 -1.44 9.98 -19.54
C GLU A 109 -0.89 8.79 -18.71
N SER A 110 -0.58 7.69 -19.39
CA SER A 110 -0.04 6.54 -18.67
C SER A 110 1.36 6.83 -18.12
N PRO A 111 1.72 6.27 -16.95
CA PRO A 111 3.08 6.37 -16.42
C PRO A 111 4.14 5.88 -17.42
N TYR A 112 3.79 4.91 -18.25
CA TYR A 112 4.67 4.36 -19.28
C TYR A 112 4.99 5.36 -20.39
N ALA A 113 4.01 6.15 -20.81
CA ALA A 113 4.24 7.23 -21.77
C ALA A 113 5.15 8.31 -21.16
N LYS A 114 4.88 8.71 -19.92
CA LYS A 114 5.68 9.72 -19.20
C LYS A 114 7.14 9.29 -19.04
N ILE A 115 7.40 8.03 -18.66
CA ILE A 115 8.77 7.48 -18.58
C ILE A 115 9.48 7.50 -19.94
N LEU A 116 8.78 7.18 -21.01
CA LEU A 116 9.36 7.12 -22.35
C LEU A 116 9.62 8.51 -22.95
N THR A 117 8.80 9.50 -22.63
CA THR A 117 8.92 10.88 -23.16
C THR A 117 9.85 11.76 -22.33
N ASN A 118 9.93 11.53 -21.00
CA ASN A 118 10.72 12.33 -20.07
C ASN A 118 11.70 11.46 -19.25
N PRO A 119 12.62 10.74 -19.89
CA PRO A 119 13.53 9.82 -19.21
C PRO A 119 14.43 10.50 -18.17
N GLU A 120 14.68 11.80 -18.32
CA GLU A 120 15.50 12.58 -17.37
C GLU A 120 14.82 12.81 -16.02
N GLU A 121 13.51 12.95 -16.02
CA GLU A 121 12.70 13.13 -14.80
C GLU A 121 12.66 11.85 -13.96
N PHE A 122 12.82 10.68 -14.61
CA PHE A 122 12.82 9.37 -13.98
C PHE A 122 14.24 8.79 -13.75
N GLY A 123 15.29 9.58 -14.02
CA GLY A 123 16.70 9.24 -13.80
C GLY A 123 17.36 8.48 -14.95
N GLN A 124 18.34 9.12 -15.58
CA GLN A 124 19.14 8.60 -16.70
C GLN A 124 20.18 7.53 -16.33
N SER A 125 20.13 6.89 -15.17
CA SER A 125 21.12 5.87 -14.90
C SER A 125 20.68 4.54 -15.49
N ASP A 126 21.53 3.93 -16.30
CA ASP A 126 21.46 2.54 -16.81
C ASP A 126 21.32 1.47 -15.69
N ILE A 127 21.17 1.89 -14.44
CA ILE A 127 21.22 1.08 -13.23
C ILE A 127 19.86 1.07 -12.50
N GLN A 128 18.75 1.32 -13.17
CA GLN A 128 17.43 1.12 -12.52
C GLN A 128 17.02 -0.36 -12.58
N THR A 129 17.80 -1.21 -11.92
CA THR A 129 17.35 -2.58 -11.70
C THR A 129 16.08 -2.56 -10.83
N PRO A 130 15.15 -3.51 -11.03
CA PRO A 130 13.96 -3.62 -10.16
C PRO A 130 14.32 -3.67 -8.67
N GLU A 131 15.44 -4.25 -8.33
CA GLU A 131 15.96 -4.28 -6.97
C GLU A 131 16.30 -2.89 -6.44
N TYR A 132 17.05 -2.10 -7.19
CA TYR A 132 17.40 -0.72 -6.79
C TYR A 132 16.16 0.14 -6.62
N VAL A 133 15.21 0.08 -7.56
CA VAL A 133 13.94 0.81 -7.52
C VAL A 133 13.15 0.43 -6.26
N TYR A 134 13.02 -0.86 -5.98
CA TYR A 134 12.33 -1.33 -4.79
C TYR A 134 13.02 -0.88 -3.49
N GLN A 135 14.35 -1.01 -3.39
CA GLN A 135 15.10 -0.57 -2.21
C GLN A 135 15.00 0.93 -1.97
N SER A 136 15.01 1.72 -3.04
CA SER A 136 14.81 3.17 -2.95
C SER A 136 13.43 3.51 -2.36
N LEU A 137 12.37 2.82 -2.80
CA LEU A 137 11.02 3.01 -2.28
C LEU A 137 10.90 2.57 -0.81
N VAL A 138 11.54 1.45 -0.44
CA VAL A 138 11.61 0.99 0.95
C VAL A 138 12.27 2.03 1.85
N LYS A 139 13.36 2.65 1.38
CA LYS A 139 14.07 3.70 2.14
C LYS A 139 13.20 4.95 2.35
N ILE A 140 12.47 5.39 1.33
CA ILE A 140 11.54 6.52 1.45
C ILE A 140 10.45 6.18 2.49
N TYR A 141 9.88 4.98 2.42
CA TYR A 141 8.87 4.52 3.37
C TYR A 141 9.40 4.45 4.81
N GLN A 142 10.63 3.95 5.01
CA GLN A 142 11.29 3.86 6.33
C GLN A 142 11.57 5.24 6.93
N ASN A 143 11.87 6.22 6.09
CA ASN A 143 12.06 7.61 6.51
C ASN A 143 10.74 8.32 6.83
N ALA A 144 9.59 7.64 6.68
CA ALA A 144 8.24 8.19 6.85
C ALA A 144 7.95 9.42 5.97
N ASP A 145 8.66 9.57 4.85
CA ASP A 145 8.38 10.58 3.84
C ASP A 145 7.25 10.08 2.92
N PHE A 146 6.04 10.15 3.45
CA PHE A 146 4.87 9.57 2.78
C PHE A 146 4.43 10.35 1.55
N ASP A 147 4.72 11.64 1.47
CA ASP A 147 4.40 12.46 0.31
C ASP A 147 5.33 12.08 -0.86
N GLN A 148 6.64 11.96 -0.63
CA GLN A 148 7.58 11.46 -1.61
C GLN A 148 7.31 9.99 -1.99
N PHE A 149 6.87 9.18 -1.01
CA PHE A 149 6.51 7.80 -1.27
C PHE A 149 5.34 7.70 -2.25
N GLU A 150 4.27 8.46 -2.04
CA GLU A 150 3.09 8.46 -2.91
C GLU A 150 3.43 8.91 -4.33
N GLU A 151 4.23 9.99 -4.47
CA GLU A 151 4.71 10.50 -5.75
C GLU A 151 5.53 9.46 -6.53
N LYS A 152 6.47 8.77 -5.84
CA LYS A 152 7.35 7.79 -6.49
C LYS A 152 6.70 6.43 -6.70
N ALA A 153 5.76 6.04 -5.85
CA ALA A 153 5.16 4.70 -5.89
C ALA A 153 4.51 4.38 -7.23
N GLU A 154 3.77 5.32 -7.82
CA GLU A 154 3.11 5.11 -9.12
C GLU A 154 4.12 4.90 -10.25
N SER A 155 5.15 5.74 -10.34
CA SER A 155 6.20 5.61 -11.35
C SER A 155 7.03 4.33 -11.16
N PHE A 156 7.33 3.96 -9.92
CA PHE A 156 8.08 2.76 -9.59
C PHE A 156 7.27 1.47 -9.77
N HIS A 157 5.94 1.53 -9.61
CA HIS A 157 5.06 0.42 -9.97
C HIS A 157 5.27 -0.06 -11.40
N VAL A 158 5.42 0.90 -12.32
CA VAL A 158 5.69 0.61 -13.73
C VAL A 158 6.96 -0.22 -13.92
N LEU A 159 8.03 0.17 -13.22
CA LEU A 159 9.33 -0.50 -13.32
C LEU A 159 9.37 -1.86 -12.61
N LEU A 160 8.54 -2.04 -11.59
CA LEU A 160 8.44 -3.27 -10.79
C LEU A 160 7.39 -4.25 -11.32
N SER A 161 6.43 -3.75 -12.12
CA SER A 161 5.33 -4.55 -12.66
C SER A 161 5.84 -5.75 -13.46
N GLY A 162 5.35 -6.94 -13.12
CA GLY A 162 5.72 -8.20 -13.74
C GLY A 162 7.14 -8.70 -13.43
N THR A 163 7.91 -8.00 -12.60
CA THR A 163 9.21 -8.49 -12.10
C THR A 163 9.02 -9.35 -10.84
N SER A 164 10.10 -10.00 -10.38
CA SER A 164 10.11 -10.72 -9.10
C SER A 164 9.93 -9.80 -7.87
N PHE A 165 9.91 -8.49 -8.07
CA PHE A 165 9.68 -7.50 -7.02
C PHE A 165 8.22 -7.02 -6.93
N GLN A 166 7.35 -7.46 -7.84
CA GLN A 166 5.94 -7.05 -7.85
C GLN A 166 5.22 -7.39 -6.54
N SER A 167 5.38 -8.63 -6.05
CA SER A 167 4.75 -9.06 -4.79
C SER A 167 5.27 -8.27 -3.59
N LYS A 168 6.57 -7.97 -3.57
CA LYS A 168 7.21 -7.14 -2.54
C LYS A 168 6.69 -5.70 -2.57
N TYR A 169 6.56 -5.13 -3.77
CA TYR A 169 5.99 -3.80 -3.97
C TYR A 169 4.53 -3.76 -3.48
N ASP A 170 3.70 -4.72 -3.90
CA ASP A 170 2.29 -4.76 -3.51
C ASP A 170 2.14 -4.90 -1.98
N LEU A 171 3.01 -5.66 -1.31
CA LEU A 171 3.03 -5.75 0.15
C LEU A 171 3.47 -4.43 0.80
N LEU A 172 4.45 -3.74 0.23
CA LEU A 172 4.88 -2.42 0.71
C LEU A 172 3.74 -1.39 0.57
N MET A 173 3.02 -1.42 -0.56
CA MET A 173 1.84 -0.59 -0.79
C MET A 173 0.72 -0.91 0.20
N ALA A 174 0.47 -2.18 0.49
CA ALA A 174 -0.50 -2.58 1.51
C ALA A 174 -0.16 -1.99 2.89
N ASN A 175 1.12 -2.00 3.27
CA ASN A 175 1.59 -1.39 4.53
C ASN A 175 1.44 0.14 4.52
N PHE A 176 1.75 0.79 3.40
CA PHE A 176 1.56 2.22 3.22
C PHE A 176 0.08 2.61 3.35
N GLU A 177 -0.81 1.90 2.66
CA GLU A 177 -2.25 2.13 2.78
C GLU A 177 -2.75 1.91 4.21
N GLY A 178 -2.30 0.85 4.87
CA GLY A 178 -2.64 0.58 6.26
C GLY A 178 -2.19 1.71 7.20
N ARG A 179 -1.02 2.27 6.95
CA ARG A 179 -0.48 3.40 7.73
C ARG A 179 -1.35 4.65 7.61
N LEU A 180 -1.86 4.95 6.43
CA LEU A 180 -2.63 6.18 6.17
C LEU A 180 -4.14 6.00 6.29
N LYS A 181 -4.67 4.82 5.90
CA LYS A 181 -6.11 4.55 5.81
C LYS A 181 -6.65 3.65 6.94
N GLY A 182 -5.75 3.09 7.76
CA GLY A 182 -6.10 2.31 8.94
C GLY A 182 -6.27 0.82 8.70
N ARG A 183 -6.60 0.13 9.81
CA ARG A 183 -6.60 -1.33 9.93
C ARG A 183 -7.50 -2.04 8.92
N GLN A 184 -8.70 -1.55 8.69
CA GLN A 184 -9.65 -2.20 7.76
C GLN A 184 -9.12 -2.24 6.32
N GLN A 185 -8.55 -1.11 5.84
CA GLN A 185 -7.96 -1.08 4.51
C GLN A 185 -6.69 -1.92 4.43
N TRP A 186 -5.91 -1.93 5.51
CA TRP A 186 -4.73 -2.78 5.61
C TRP A 186 -5.08 -4.26 5.50
N GLU A 187 -6.06 -4.74 6.29
CA GLU A 187 -6.54 -6.13 6.22
C GLU A 187 -7.03 -6.51 4.81
N LYS A 188 -7.79 -5.60 4.17
CA LYS A 188 -8.26 -5.80 2.80
C LYS A 188 -7.11 -5.93 1.81
N ALA A 189 -6.11 -5.04 1.91
CA ALA A 189 -4.93 -5.07 1.05
C ALA A 189 -4.08 -6.32 1.28
N LEU A 190 -3.85 -6.72 2.54
CA LEU A 190 -3.13 -7.96 2.89
C LEU A 190 -3.85 -9.20 2.36
N LYS A 191 -5.18 -9.25 2.47
CA LYS A 191 -5.97 -10.35 1.89
C LYS A 191 -5.82 -10.44 0.37
N ASN A 192 -5.74 -9.30 -0.32
CA ASN A 192 -5.49 -9.29 -1.76
C ASN A 192 -4.11 -9.86 -2.10
N ILE A 193 -3.08 -9.62 -1.27
CA ILE A 193 -1.74 -10.22 -1.46
C ILE A 193 -1.82 -11.75 -1.38
N THR A 194 -2.51 -12.31 -0.38
CA THR A 194 -2.63 -13.77 -0.23
C THR A 194 -3.38 -14.41 -1.40
N LEU A 195 -4.34 -13.72 -2.00
CA LEU A 195 -5.09 -14.21 -3.16
C LEU A 195 -4.30 -14.08 -4.47
N LYS A 196 -3.53 -12.98 -4.62
CA LYS A 196 -2.81 -12.68 -5.87
C LYS A 196 -1.49 -13.46 -6.00
N TYR A 197 -0.86 -13.75 -4.87
CA TYR A 197 0.47 -14.39 -4.81
C TYR A 197 0.47 -15.59 -3.84
N PRO A 198 -0.42 -16.57 -4.01
CA PRO A 198 -0.47 -17.75 -3.13
C PRO A 198 0.93 -18.39 -3.07
N GLU A 199 1.33 -18.85 -1.89
CA GLU A 199 2.62 -19.51 -1.63
C GLU A 199 3.86 -18.59 -1.71
N SER A 200 3.73 -17.32 -2.05
CA SER A 200 4.85 -16.38 -2.02
C SER A 200 5.27 -16.04 -0.58
N PRO A 201 6.55 -15.69 -0.34
CA PRO A 201 7.00 -15.18 0.95
C PRO A 201 6.19 -13.95 1.43
N GLU A 202 5.73 -13.14 0.49
CA GLU A 202 4.92 -11.95 0.76
C GLU A 202 3.50 -12.32 1.21
N ALA A 203 2.90 -13.38 0.65
CA ALA A 203 1.61 -13.89 1.09
C ALA A 203 1.68 -14.47 2.52
N ILE A 204 2.75 -15.20 2.84
CA ILE A 204 2.99 -15.71 4.20
C ILE A 204 3.09 -14.53 5.18
N LYS A 205 3.90 -13.51 4.86
CA LYS A 205 4.02 -12.30 5.69
C LYS A 205 2.70 -11.56 5.84
N ALA A 206 1.91 -11.46 4.76
CA ALA A 206 0.60 -10.82 4.80
C ALA A 206 -0.33 -11.57 5.77
N GLN A 207 -0.29 -12.90 5.77
CA GLN A 207 -1.08 -13.72 6.69
C GLN A 207 -0.64 -13.53 8.15
N GLU A 208 0.66 -13.54 8.42
CA GLU A 208 1.21 -13.26 9.75
C GLU A 208 0.77 -11.88 10.26
N MET A 209 0.81 -10.85 9.40
CA MET A 209 0.35 -9.50 9.73
C MET A 209 -1.15 -9.48 10.05
N MET A 210 -2.00 -10.18 9.30
CA MET A 210 -3.43 -10.29 9.59
C MET A 210 -3.70 -10.96 10.94
N GLU A 211 -2.95 -12.00 11.31
CA GLU A 211 -3.07 -12.64 12.63
C GLU A 211 -2.66 -11.68 13.76
N LEU A 212 -1.59 -10.89 13.57
CA LEU A 212 -1.18 -9.87 14.53
C LEU A 212 -2.25 -8.79 14.71
N ILE A 213 -2.90 -8.36 13.63
CA ILE A 213 -3.99 -7.38 13.68
C ILE A 213 -5.15 -7.90 14.54
N LYS A 214 -5.58 -9.14 14.35
CA LYS A 214 -6.64 -9.77 15.17
C LYS A 214 -6.27 -9.85 16.65
N GLY A 215 -5.00 -10.10 16.96
CA GLY A 215 -4.50 -10.14 18.34
C GLY A 215 -4.46 -8.78 19.04
N THR A 216 -4.49 -7.66 18.31
CA THR A 216 -4.35 -6.33 18.94
C THR A 216 -5.56 -5.90 19.78
N ASP A 217 -6.75 -6.38 19.50
CA ASP A 217 -7.97 -6.02 20.23
C ASP A 217 -7.94 -6.56 21.67
N SER A 218 -7.38 -7.75 21.89
CA SER A 218 -7.24 -8.36 23.21
C SER A 218 -6.20 -7.63 24.08
N ILE A 219 -5.15 -7.08 23.48
CA ILE A 219 -4.10 -6.33 24.19
C ILE A 219 -4.59 -4.95 24.62
N ALA A 220 -5.44 -4.30 23.81
CA ALA A 220 -5.98 -2.99 24.13
C ALA A 220 -6.84 -2.99 25.39
N ASP A 221 -7.58 -4.06 25.66
CA ASP A 221 -8.43 -4.17 26.84
C ASP A 221 -7.61 -4.39 28.15
N HIS A 222 -6.48 -5.08 28.07
CA HIS A 222 -5.58 -5.24 29.23
C HIS A 222 -4.78 -3.97 29.58
N GLN A 223 -4.54 -3.08 28.62
CA GLN A 223 -3.80 -1.83 28.84
C GLN A 223 -4.65 -0.70 29.46
N LYS A 224 -5.97 -0.84 29.53
CA LYS A 224 -6.85 0.14 30.23
C LYS A 224 -6.55 0.29 31.73
N THR A 225 -5.78 -0.61 32.30
CA THR A 225 -5.41 -0.59 33.74
C THR A 225 -4.38 0.48 34.08
N TYR A 226 -3.64 1.02 33.12
CA TYR A 226 -2.64 2.06 33.34
C TYR A 226 -3.12 3.40 32.76
N LEU A 227 -3.54 4.32 33.64
CA LEU A 227 -3.95 5.67 33.28
C LEU A 227 -2.74 6.50 32.80
N ASN A 228 -2.32 6.27 31.56
CA ASN A 228 -1.36 7.12 30.87
C ASN A 228 -2.11 7.96 29.83
N TYR A 229 -1.76 9.23 29.74
CA TYR A 229 -2.41 10.18 28.85
C TYR A 229 -1.45 10.60 27.75
N LYS A 230 -2.06 11.07 26.64
CA LYS A 230 -1.41 11.78 25.55
C LYS A 230 -2.07 13.14 25.42
N TRP A 231 -1.27 14.19 25.27
CA TRP A 231 -1.75 15.49 24.86
C TRP A 231 -1.42 15.66 23.40
N ILE A 232 -2.43 15.86 22.58
CA ILE A 232 -2.37 15.79 21.12
C ILE A 232 -2.74 17.15 20.57
N PHE A 233 -1.94 17.64 19.63
CA PHE A 233 -2.21 18.80 18.80
C PHE A 233 -2.42 18.32 17.38
N THR A 234 -3.44 18.87 16.70
CA THR A 234 -3.78 18.44 15.34
C THR A 234 -3.44 19.55 14.35
N PHE A 235 -2.78 19.19 13.28
CA PHE A 235 -2.38 20.11 12.20
C PHE A 235 -2.71 19.49 10.85
N GLU A 236 -2.91 20.35 9.85
CA GLU A 236 -2.82 19.92 8.46
C GLU A 236 -1.36 19.62 8.10
N VAL A 237 -1.14 18.68 7.19
CA VAL A 237 0.22 18.33 6.72
C VAL A 237 0.99 19.52 6.17
N LYS A 238 0.26 20.50 5.60
CA LYS A 238 0.83 21.74 5.03
C LYS A 238 1.36 22.72 6.07
N ASP A 239 0.94 22.59 7.31
CA ASP A 239 1.21 23.56 8.38
C ASP A 239 2.58 23.36 9.04
N THR A 240 3.59 22.99 8.25
CA THR A 240 4.94 22.66 8.75
C THR A 240 5.58 23.77 9.59
N ALA A 241 5.32 25.03 9.25
CA ALA A 241 5.84 26.18 10.00
C ALA A 241 5.21 26.27 11.40
N THR A 242 3.89 26.11 11.50
CA THR A 242 3.15 26.12 12.77
C THR A 242 3.53 24.92 13.63
N ILE A 243 3.66 23.73 13.04
CA ILE A 243 4.12 22.51 13.73
C ILE A 243 5.50 22.75 14.35
N LYS A 244 6.44 23.28 13.56
CA LYS A 244 7.80 23.55 14.02
C LYS A 244 7.84 24.58 15.15
N LYS A 245 7.03 25.63 15.06
CA LYS A 245 6.90 26.68 16.08
C LYS A 245 6.37 26.09 17.39
N ILE A 246 5.19 25.46 17.38
CA ILE A 246 4.55 24.87 18.55
C ILE A 246 5.43 23.76 19.18
N ARG A 247 6.08 22.95 18.35
CA ARG A 247 7.03 21.95 18.83
C ARG A 247 8.22 22.60 19.55
N GLY A 248 8.79 23.68 19.00
CA GLY A 248 9.89 24.41 19.61
C GLY A 248 9.50 24.97 20.99
N GLU A 249 8.37 25.66 21.07
CA GLU A 249 7.87 26.22 22.33
C GLU A 249 7.58 25.14 23.39
N LEU A 250 6.98 24.02 22.98
CA LEU A 250 6.75 22.88 23.90
C LEU A 250 8.06 22.21 24.33
N GLN A 251 9.03 22.11 23.43
CA GLN A 251 10.34 21.52 23.73
C GLN A 251 11.12 22.38 24.72
N GLU A 252 11.18 23.70 24.52
CA GLU A 252 11.80 24.64 25.45
C GLU A 252 11.15 24.56 26.86
N ALA A 253 9.80 24.56 26.91
CA ALA A 253 9.08 24.45 28.15
C ALA A 253 9.31 23.08 28.86
N LEU A 254 9.59 22.01 28.11
CA LEU A 254 9.95 20.71 28.66
C LEU A 254 11.37 20.70 29.25
N GLU A 255 12.32 21.36 28.60
CA GLU A 255 13.71 21.47 29.06
C GLU A 255 13.83 22.26 30.36
N GLU A 256 12.98 23.29 30.56
CA GLU A 256 12.89 24.02 31.82
C GLU A 256 12.33 23.19 32.98
N THR A 257 11.68 22.07 32.68
CA THR A 257 11.11 21.19 33.70
C THR A 257 12.06 20.06 34.01
N SER A 258 12.21 19.72 35.29
CA SER A 258 12.96 18.52 35.73
C SER A 258 12.30 17.20 35.34
N ASN A 259 11.33 17.21 34.43
CA ASN A 259 10.51 16.07 34.06
C ASN A 259 11.09 15.34 32.84
N THR A 260 12.01 14.44 33.04
CA THR A 260 12.70 13.65 32.02
C THR A 260 11.81 12.59 31.33
N ARG A 261 10.54 12.46 31.73
CA ARG A 261 9.64 11.40 31.22
C ARG A 261 8.73 11.88 30.09
N TRP A 262 8.51 13.19 29.97
CA TRP A 262 7.67 13.76 28.93
C TRP A 262 8.53 14.01 27.69
N PHE A 263 8.01 13.62 26.53
CA PHE A 263 8.67 13.84 25.25
C PHE A 263 7.65 14.03 24.16
N LEU A 264 8.08 14.61 23.04
CA LEU A 264 7.25 14.91 21.89
C LEU A 264 7.55 13.94 20.73
N SER A 265 6.49 13.55 19.99
CA SER A 265 6.61 12.90 18.70
C SER A 265 5.70 13.60 17.69
N GLU A 266 6.03 13.44 16.42
CA GLU A 266 5.15 13.78 15.30
C GLU A 266 4.66 12.48 14.67
N ASP A 267 3.35 12.30 14.64
CA ASP A 267 2.73 11.09 14.08
C ASP A 267 1.81 11.48 12.93
N ARG A 268 2.11 11.01 11.73
CA ARG A 268 1.20 11.13 10.59
C ARG A 268 -0.07 10.35 10.89
N PHE A 269 -1.19 11.05 11.06
CA PHE A 269 -2.46 10.41 11.35
C PHE A 269 -3.08 9.81 10.09
N ASP A 270 -3.25 10.63 9.05
CA ASP A 270 -3.76 10.22 7.75
C ASP A 270 -3.10 11.03 6.61
N GLN A 271 -3.70 11.05 5.43
CA GLN A 271 -3.17 11.82 4.28
C GLN A 271 -3.13 13.32 4.52
N ASN A 272 -4.02 13.86 5.37
CA ASN A 272 -4.23 15.28 5.55
C ASN A 272 -3.72 15.81 6.89
N GLN A 273 -3.59 14.94 7.91
CA GLN A 273 -3.37 15.35 9.29
C GLN A 273 -2.09 14.78 9.91
N ILE A 274 -1.41 15.64 10.66
CA ILE A 274 -0.29 15.30 11.54
C ILE A 274 -0.70 15.60 12.98
N TYR A 275 -0.32 14.69 13.87
CA TYR A 275 -0.43 14.89 15.30
C TYR A 275 0.94 15.18 15.89
N LEU A 276 1.07 16.30 16.60
CA LEU A 276 2.16 16.51 17.54
C LEU A 276 1.70 16.02 18.90
N VAL A 277 2.40 15.06 19.47
CA VAL A 277 1.94 14.29 20.63
C VAL A 277 2.93 14.40 21.76
N MET A 278 2.45 14.84 22.91
CA MET A 278 3.19 14.77 24.16
C MET A 278 2.91 13.46 24.87
N HIS A 279 3.95 12.73 25.17
CA HIS A 279 3.96 11.41 25.79
C HIS A 279 4.40 11.44 27.26
N GLY A 280 4.26 10.29 27.96
CA GLY A 280 4.78 10.09 29.31
C GLY A 280 3.92 10.66 30.44
N ILE A 281 2.73 11.17 30.12
CA ILE A 281 1.83 11.83 31.07
C ILE A 281 1.09 10.77 31.89
N ARG A 282 1.44 10.62 33.16
CA ARG A 282 0.79 9.67 34.08
C ARG A 282 -0.33 10.30 34.90
N ASN A 283 -0.39 11.62 34.98
CA ASN A 283 -1.31 12.34 35.83
C ASN A 283 -1.89 13.55 35.11
N ARG A 284 -3.20 13.50 34.83
CA ARG A 284 -3.92 14.57 34.13
C ARG A 284 -3.88 15.89 34.90
N ARG A 285 -3.91 15.84 36.24
CA ARG A 285 -3.84 17.06 37.08
C ARG A 285 -2.49 17.77 36.90
N LYS A 286 -1.38 17.01 36.90
CA LYS A 286 -0.05 17.59 36.64
C LYS A 286 0.05 18.20 35.26
N LEU A 287 -0.58 17.59 34.26
CA LEU A 287 -0.65 18.18 32.92
C LEU A 287 -1.42 19.48 32.93
N ASN A 288 -2.59 19.54 33.58
CA ASN A 288 -3.40 20.75 33.67
C ASN A 288 -2.67 21.87 34.42
N ASP A 289 -1.92 21.56 35.48
CA ASP A 289 -1.10 22.54 36.19
C ASP A 289 0.06 23.02 35.31
N TRP A 290 0.65 22.14 34.50
CA TRP A 290 1.73 22.51 33.58
C TRP A 290 1.23 23.37 32.41
N LYS A 291 0.02 23.12 31.91
CA LYS A 291 -0.65 23.93 30.87
C LYS A 291 -0.83 25.39 31.26
N LYS A 292 -0.98 25.70 32.56
CA LYS A 292 -1.12 27.09 33.05
C LYS A 292 0.06 28.01 32.68
N ARG A 293 1.20 27.46 32.33
CA ARG A 293 2.36 28.22 31.80
C ARG A 293 2.05 28.94 30.48
N PHE A 294 1.11 28.39 29.72
CA PHE A 294 0.68 28.89 28.43
C PHE A 294 -0.60 29.76 28.53
N ASP A 295 -1.08 30.03 29.75
CA ASP A 295 -2.21 30.92 30.01
C ASP A 295 -1.78 32.38 29.78
N GLY A 296 -1.81 32.86 28.53
CA GLY A 296 -1.51 34.23 28.16
C GLY A 296 -2.01 34.56 26.75
N HIS A 297 -2.36 35.84 26.51
CA HIS A 297 -2.96 36.24 25.23
C HIS A 297 -2.02 36.12 24.02
N GLU A 298 -0.74 35.90 24.23
CA GLU A 298 0.28 35.77 23.15
C GLU A 298 0.65 34.31 22.85
N ASN A 299 0.10 33.34 23.59
CA ASN A 299 0.51 31.95 23.45
C ASN A 299 -0.44 31.16 22.55
N GLU A 300 0.03 30.76 21.38
CA GLU A 300 -0.73 30.01 20.38
C GLU A 300 -0.94 28.54 20.77
N ILE A 301 -0.20 28.00 21.74
CA ILE A 301 -0.26 26.58 22.12
C ILE A 301 -1.66 26.14 22.51
N LEU A 302 -2.30 26.88 23.43
CA LEU A 302 -3.63 26.54 23.91
C LEU A 302 -4.74 26.89 22.91
N SER A 303 -4.52 27.84 22.03
CA SER A 303 -5.46 28.19 20.95
C SER A 303 -5.41 27.21 19.78
N THR A 304 -4.31 26.50 19.61
CA THR A 304 -4.20 25.43 18.62
C THR A 304 -5.15 24.28 18.98
N ASN A 305 -5.74 23.65 17.97
CA ASN A 305 -6.65 22.53 18.20
C ASN A 305 -5.92 21.40 18.92
N ASN A 306 -6.28 21.15 20.18
CA ASN A 306 -5.66 20.16 21.02
C ASN A 306 -6.64 19.45 21.94
N PHE A 307 -6.31 18.23 22.31
CA PHE A 307 -7.09 17.42 23.25
C PHE A 307 -6.24 16.40 23.99
N VAL A 308 -6.80 15.83 25.07
CA VAL A 308 -6.12 14.85 25.90
C VAL A 308 -6.89 13.53 25.87
N VAL A 309 -6.20 12.44 25.55
CA VAL A 309 -6.79 11.10 25.51
C VAL A 309 -5.97 10.11 26.33
N LEU A 310 -6.54 8.96 26.67
CA LEU A 310 -5.81 7.83 27.20
C LEU A 310 -4.88 7.23 26.14
N SER A 311 -3.75 6.70 26.56
CA SER A 311 -2.81 6.06 25.64
C SER A 311 -3.41 4.88 24.87
N ALA A 312 -4.37 4.15 25.49
CA ALA A 312 -5.10 3.07 24.83
C ALA A 312 -6.00 3.61 23.71
N ASP A 313 -6.73 4.71 23.96
CA ASP A 313 -7.58 5.36 22.98
C ASP A 313 -6.75 5.93 21.82
N TYR A 314 -5.59 6.54 22.12
CA TYR A 314 -4.67 7.04 21.09
C TYR A 314 -4.20 5.93 20.17
N LYS A 315 -3.83 4.77 20.72
CA LYS A 315 -3.46 3.61 19.90
C LYS A 315 -4.59 3.17 18.96
N LYS A 316 -5.82 3.15 19.50
CA LYS A 316 -7.01 2.82 18.70
C LYS A 316 -7.27 3.87 17.61
N MET A 317 -7.14 5.16 17.93
CA MET A 317 -7.24 6.24 16.94
C MET A 317 -6.28 6.03 15.77
N LEU A 318 -5.01 5.73 16.05
CA LEU A 318 -3.99 5.49 15.00
C LEU A 318 -4.28 4.25 14.14
N LEU A 319 -4.77 3.18 14.78
CA LEU A 319 -5.04 1.91 14.10
C LEU A 319 -6.30 1.99 13.24
N ASP A 320 -7.39 2.53 13.79
CA ASP A 320 -8.71 2.52 13.15
C ASP A 320 -9.01 3.81 12.38
N LYS A 321 -8.14 4.83 12.48
CA LYS A 321 -8.29 6.17 11.87
C LYS A 321 -9.60 6.86 12.31
N ILE A 322 -9.93 6.72 13.56
CA ILE A 322 -11.11 7.36 14.17
C ILE A 322 -10.69 8.47 15.12
N HIS A 323 -11.41 9.57 15.12
CA HIS A 323 -11.24 10.62 16.12
C HIS A 323 -12.01 10.26 17.40
N ILE A 324 -11.29 10.04 18.50
CA ILE A 324 -11.90 9.87 19.81
C ILE A 324 -11.72 11.21 20.54
N THR A 325 -12.67 12.11 20.38
CA THR A 325 -12.76 13.29 21.25
C THR A 325 -13.46 12.87 22.54
N ASN A 326 -12.73 12.75 23.61
CA ASN A 326 -13.34 12.69 24.93
C ASN A 326 -13.89 14.09 25.28
N GLU A 327 -14.96 14.50 24.63
CA GLU A 327 -15.86 15.50 25.18
C GLU A 327 -16.58 14.87 26.37
N LYS A 328 -15.93 14.88 27.52
CA LYS A 328 -16.62 14.95 28.83
C LYS A 328 -15.58 15.26 29.89
N GLN A 329 -15.59 16.53 30.26
CA GLN A 329 -15.10 17.15 31.52
C GLN A 329 -13.59 17.23 31.73
#